data_bff205f761253d79a9d733d6d9b13ad1
#
_entry.id   bff205f761253d79a9d733d6d9b13ad1
#
_cell.length_a   1.000
_cell.length_b   1.000
_cell.length_c   1.000
_cell.angle_alpha   90.00
_cell.angle_beta   90.00
_cell.angle_gamma   90.00
#
_symmetry.space_group_name_H-M   'P 1'
#
loop_
_entity.id
_entity.type
_entity.pdbx_description
1 polymer ?
#
loop_
_entity_poly.entity_id
_entity_poly.type
_entity_poly.pdbx_seq_one_letter_code
_entity_poly.pdbx_strand_id
1 'polypeptide(L)'
;MSTVVAEGVIPVAAPARDTGAFDPLVELRGVWTPDLADRYLPIPGMPPVKYECQDGHLIVSPYEGSANTYAAYRMLTLMEPPARELGCRVYPTLNVQLGINRWIQPDFAVLNEPARGRIWIPGTRALLVGECVSPSSRVADRIDKPAMCAEAGIEYFMRVEVSYTKNHAEITLLRLGDHGDYEVHAKALAGDTLETREPFPLRFDPAELLED
;
A
#
# COMPACT_ATOMS: atom_id res chain seq x y z
N MET A 1 -5.23 5.18 41.38
CA MET A 1 -6.05 4.26 40.56
C MET A 1 -6.76 5.12 39.52
N SER A 2 -6.20 5.14 38.32
CA SER A 2 -6.73 5.96 37.21
C SER A 2 -7.43 4.99 36.25
N THR A 3 -8.73 5.17 36.10
CA THR A 3 -9.60 4.33 35.26
C THR A 3 -9.41 4.79 33.81
N VAL A 4 -8.81 3.96 32.99
CA VAL A 4 -8.76 4.16 31.54
C VAL A 4 -10.14 3.85 30.99
N VAL A 5 -10.82 4.88 30.49
CA VAL A 5 -12.07 4.74 29.74
C VAL A 5 -11.70 4.25 28.34
N ALA A 6 -12.11 3.04 27.99
CA ALA A 6 -12.03 2.55 26.64
C ALA A 6 -12.99 3.38 25.75
N GLU A 7 -12.44 4.11 24.77
CA GLU A 7 -13.24 4.76 23.75
C GLU A 7 -13.97 3.68 22.92
N GLY A 8 -15.31 3.67 23.10
CA GLY A 8 -16.18 2.74 22.39
C GLY A 8 -16.24 3.08 20.92
N VAL A 9 -15.95 2.10 20.09
CA VAL A 9 -16.29 2.09 18.66
C VAL A 9 -17.81 2.27 18.58
N ILE A 10 -18.28 3.42 18.08
CA ILE A 10 -19.70 3.64 17.81
C ILE A 10 -20.06 2.73 16.65
N PRO A 11 -20.96 1.74 16.84
CA PRO A 11 -21.40 0.94 15.71
C PRO A 11 -22.23 1.85 14.79
N VAL A 12 -21.72 2.16 13.60
CA VAL A 12 -22.50 2.79 12.55
C VAL A 12 -23.56 1.77 12.17
N ALA A 13 -24.81 2.05 12.54
CA ALA A 13 -25.95 1.23 12.12
C ALA A 13 -25.96 1.21 10.58
N ALA A 14 -25.85 0.01 10.01
CA ALA A 14 -26.01 -0.16 8.57
C ALA A 14 -27.38 0.40 8.17
N PRO A 15 -27.48 1.22 7.11
CA PRO A 15 -28.77 1.71 6.63
C PRO A 15 -29.68 0.51 6.33
N ALA A 16 -30.96 0.64 6.69
CA ALA A 16 -31.98 -0.38 6.41
C ALA A 16 -31.95 -0.71 4.91
N ARG A 17 -31.68 -1.97 4.58
CA ARG A 17 -31.60 -2.43 3.18
C ARG A 17 -32.99 -2.37 2.56
N ASP A 18 -33.13 -1.57 1.51
CA ASP A 18 -34.26 -1.63 0.61
C ASP A 18 -34.20 -3.00 -0.11
N THR A 19 -35.16 -3.88 0.19
CA THR A 19 -35.18 -5.26 -0.30
C THR A 19 -35.58 -5.29 -1.78
N GLY A 20 -34.64 -4.93 -2.66
CA GLY A 20 -34.84 -4.92 -4.10
C GLY A 20 -33.85 -4.05 -4.88
N ALA A 21 -33.11 -3.17 -4.22
CA ALA A 21 -32.09 -2.35 -4.88
C ALA A 21 -30.78 -3.15 -5.04
N PHE A 22 -30.13 -3.03 -6.20
CA PHE A 22 -28.83 -3.61 -6.49
C PHE A 22 -27.77 -3.10 -5.48
N ASP A 23 -27.17 -4.05 -4.73
CA ASP A 23 -26.06 -3.77 -3.81
C ASP A 23 -24.76 -4.32 -4.39
N PRO A 24 -23.84 -3.46 -4.90
CA PRO A 24 -22.62 -3.92 -5.52
C PRO A 24 -21.70 -4.71 -4.59
N LEU A 25 -21.74 -4.49 -3.28
CA LEU A 25 -20.95 -5.26 -2.31
C LEU A 25 -21.43 -6.71 -2.16
N VAL A 26 -22.70 -6.95 -2.44
CA VAL A 26 -23.31 -8.29 -2.37
C VAL A 26 -23.29 -8.96 -3.74
N GLU A 27 -23.81 -8.25 -4.75
CA GLU A 27 -24.06 -8.82 -6.08
C GLU A 27 -22.76 -9.06 -6.89
N LEU A 28 -21.71 -8.24 -6.63
CA LEU A 28 -20.42 -8.35 -7.34
C LEU A 28 -19.34 -9.11 -6.55
N ARG A 29 -19.73 -9.80 -5.48
CA ARG A 29 -18.79 -10.57 -4.68
C ARG A 29 -18.13 -11.70 -5.51
N GLY A 30 -16.80 -11.70 -5.57
CA GLY A 30 -16.01 -12.68 -6.32
C GLY A 30 -15.86 -12.38 -7.83
N VAL A 31 -16.45 -11.26 -8.33
CA VAL A 31 -16.38 -10.90 -9.76
C VAL A 31 -15.88 -9.48 -10.01
N TRP A 32 -15.38 -8.79 -8.98
CA TRP A 32 -14.86 -7.44 -9.13
C TRP A 32 -13.69 -7.38 -10.12
N THR A 33 -13.73 -6.39 -10.98
CA THR A 33 -12.68 -6.02 -11.96
C THR A 33 -12.48 -4.50 -11.94
N PRO A 34 -11.38 -3.96 -12.51
CA PRO A 34 -11.20 -2.53 -12.67
C PRO A 34 -12.39 -1.83 -13.35
N ASP A 35 -12.99 -2.42 -14.39
CA ASP A 35 -14.15 -1.85 -15.07
C ASP A 35 -15.38 -1.75 -14.15
N LEU A 36 -15.59 -2.75 -13.30
CA LEU A 36 -16.66 -2.70 -12.31
C LEU A 36 -16.34 -1.70 -11.19
N ALA A 37 -15.07 -1.58 -10.82
CA ALA A 37 -14.63 -0.56 -9.87
C ALA A 37 -14.87 0.86 -10.40
N ASP A 38 -14.52 1.15 -11.64
CA ASP A 38 -14.79 2.45 -12.28
C ASP A 38 -16.29 2.79 -12.33
N ARG A 39 -17.12 1.77 -12.41
CA ARG A 39 -18.59 1.96 -12.50
C ARG A 39 -19.28 2.14 -11.17
N TYR A 40 -18.79 1.46 -10.12
CA TYR A 40 -19.52 1.34 -8.84
C TYR A 40 -18.79 1.92 -7.64
N LEU A 41 -17.52 2.28 -7.76
CA LEU A 41 -16.77 2.91 -6.67
C LEU A 41 -16.67 4.43 -6.85
N PRO A 42 -16.66 5.21 -5.78
CA PRO A 42 -16.80 4.78 -4.40
C PRO A 42 -18.22 4.35 -4.05
N ILE A 43 -18.37 3.43 -3.10
CA ILE A 43 -19.69 2.98 -2.64
C ILE A 43 -20.42 4.13 -1.97
N PRO A 44 -21.65 4.48 -2.39
CA PRO A 44 -22.43 5.56 -1.81
C PRO A 44 -22.66 5.37 -0.29
N GLY A 45 -22.45 6.43 0.48
CA GLY A 45 -22.66 6.42 1.93
C GLY A 45 -21.53 5.81 2.75
N MET A 46 -20.47 5.27 2.13
CA MET A 46 -19.26 4.88 2.84
C MET A 46 -18.35 6.09 3.11
N PRO A 47 -17.64 6.12 4.25
CA PRO A 47 -16.61 7.12 4.48
C PRO A 47 -15.48 6.97 3.44
N PRO A 48 -14.57 7.96 3.32
CA PRO A 48 -13.39 7.83 2.48
C PRO A 48 -12.55 6.61 2.93
N VAL A 49 -12.30 5.69 1.99
CA VAL A 49 -11.60 4.41 2.24
C VAL A 49 -10.77 4.03 1.01
N LYS A 50 -9.80 3.13 1.21
CA LYS A 50 -9.11 2.44 0.13
C LYS A 50 -9.96 1.25 -0.35
N TYR A 51 -9.96 1.01 -1.66
CA TYR A 51 -10.62 -0.13 -2.29
C TYR A 51 -9.58 -0.95 -3.04
N GLU A 52 -9.29 -2.13 -2.55
CA GLU A 52 -8.39 -3.11 -3.16
C GLU A 52 -9.20 -4.35 -3.56
N CYS A 53 -8.61 -5.22 -4.38
CA CYS A 53 -9.30 -6.44 -4.81
C CYS A 53 -8.33 -7.62 -4.88
N GLN A 54 -8.75 -8.72 -4.29
CA GLN A 54 -8.05 -10.00 -4.37
C GLN A 54 -9.01 -11.04 -4.91
N ASP A 55 -8.68 -11.60 -6.07
CA ASP A 55 -9.46 -12.67 -6.74
C ASP A 55 -10.96 -12.33 -6.90
N GLY A 56 -11.24 -11.07 -7.27
CA GLY A 56 -12.62 -10.59 -7.43
C GLY A 56 -13.35 -10.26 -6.12
N HIS A 57 -12.68 -10.34 -4.98
CA HIS A 57 -13.21 -9.94 -3.69
C HIS A 57 -12.72 -8.53 -3.33
N LEU A 58 -13.66 -7.60 -3.16
CA LEU A 58 -13.34 -6.24 -2.76
C LEU A 58 -12.90 -6.21 -1.29
N ILE A 59 -11.77 -5.58 -1.03
CA ILE A 59 -11.22 -5.32 0.29
C ILE A 59 -11.32 -3.82 0.53
N VAL A 60 -11.95 -3.44 1.65
CA VAL A 60 -12.17 -2.05 2.02
C VAL A 60 -11.40 -1.76 3.29
N SER A 61 -10.49 -0.79 3.23
CA SER A 61 -9.62 -0.42 4.33
C SER A 61 -9.71 1.08 4.63
N PRO A 62 -9.70 1.50 5.90
CA PRO A 62 -9.59 2.90 6.25
C PRO A 62 -8.25 3.47 5.75
N TYR A 63 -8.17 4.79 5.59
CA TYR A 63 -6.88 5.44 5.37
C TYR A 63 -5.97 5.29 6.58
N GLU A 64 -4.66 5.34 6.31
CA GLU A 64 -3.63 5.19 7.31
C GLU A 64 -3.65 6.31 8.38
N GLY A 65 -3.20 5.97 9.59
CA GLY A 65 -2.97 6.94 10.64
C GLY A 65 -1.78 7.87 10.31
N SER A 66 -1.68 8.99 11.05
CA SER A 66 -0.68 10.04 10.79
C SER A 66 0.76 9.51 10.75
N ALA A 67 1.11 8.54 11.60
CA ALA A 67 2.44 7.94 11.63
C ALA A 67 2.83 7.32 10.27
N ASN A 68 1.99 6.45 9.74
CA ASN A 68 2.21 5.81 8.45
C ASN A 68 2.13 6.82 7.30
N THR A 69 1.21 7.78 7.38
CA THR A 69 1.09 8.85 6.37
C THR A 69 2.35 9.70 6.31
N TYR A 70 2.92 10.07 7.47
CA TYR A 70 4.19 10.80 7.52
C TYR A 70 5.35 9.97 6.98
N ALA A 71 5.47 8.71 7.40
CA ALA A 71 6.51 7.82 6.92
C ALA A 71 6.42 7.62 5.39
N ALA A 72 5.22 7.44 4.83
CA ALA A 72 5.02 7.37 3.38
C ALA A 72 5.44 8.67 2.68
N TYR A 73 5.07 9.83 3.22
CA TYR A 73 5.50 11.13 2.70
C TYR A 73 7.03 11.28 2.71
N ARG A 74 7.70 10.89 3.79
CA ARG A 74 9.16 10.90 3.88
C ARG A 74 9.79 9.98 2.84
N MET A 75 9.25 8.78 2.67
CA MET A 75 9.71 7.84 1.63
C MET A 75 9.60 8.44 0.23
N LEU A 76 8.47 9.08 -0.09
CA LEU A 76 8.30 9.77 -1.37
C LEU A 76 9.40 10.82 -1.60
N THR A 77 9.68 11.64 -0.59
CA THR A 77 10.68 12.71 -0.69
C THR A 77 12.12 12.19 -0.81
N LEU A 78 12.43 11.08 -0.15
CA LEU A 78 13.76 10.44 -0.20
C LEU A 78 13.99 9.73 -1.54
N MET A 79 12.95 9.12 -2.12
CA MET A 79 13.05 8.35 -3.35
C MET A 79 12.96 9.19 -4.63
N GLU A 80 12.22 10.32 -4.61
CA GLU A 80 11.96 11.12 -5.83
C GLU A 80 13.25 11.59 -6.54
N PRO A 81 14.28 12.15 -5.87
CA PRO A 81 15.48 12.60 -6.58
C PRO A 81 16.21 11.46 -7.31
N PRO A 82 16.61 10.36 -6.65
CA PRO A 82 17.36 9.29 -7.32
C PRO A 82 16.52 8.51 -8.33
N ALA A 83 15.23 8.29 -8.10
CA ALA A 83 14.35 7.65 -9.06
C ALA A 83 14.22 8.48 -10.36
N ARG A 84 14.11 9.80 -10.22
CA ARG A 84 14.00 10.72 -11.35
C ARG A 84 15.23 10.73 -12.25
N GLU A 85 16.42 10.57 -11.69
CA GLU A 85 17.66 10.46 -12.46
C GLU A 85 17.67 9.25 -13.40
N LEU A 86 16.98 8.16 -13.03
CA LEU A 86 16.78 6.98 -13.84
C LEU A 86 15.53 7.03 -14.75
N GLY A 87 14.86 8.19 -14.84
CA GLY A 87 13.64 8.33 -15.62
C GLY A 87 12.37 7.80 -14.96
N CYS A 88 12.50 7.21 -13.76
CA CYS A 88 11.37 6.74 -12.96
C CYS A 88 10.58 7.89 -12.34
N ARG A 89 9.39 7.58 -11.82
CA ARG A 89 8.54 8.55 -11.12
C ARG A 89 7.95 7.92 -9.87
N VAL A 90 7.99 8.67 -8.78
CA VAL A 90 7.43 8.27 -7.49
C VAL A 90 6.03 8.84 -7.34
N TYR A 91 5.11 8.03 -6.89
CA TYR A 91 3.71 8.41 -6.69
C TYR A 91 3.24 8.00 -5.30
N PRO A 92 2.43 8.83 -4.64
CA PRO A 92 1.59 8.36 -3.54
C PRO A 92 0.52 7.42 -4.11
N THR A 93 -0.29 6.88 -3.25
CA THR A 93 -1.40 5.96 -3.56
C THR A 93 -1.89 5.95 -5.01
N LEU A 94 -1.71 4.83 -5.70
CA LEU A 94 -2.16 4.56 -7.08
C LEU A 94 -2.99 3.28 -7.10
N ASN A 95 -3.86 3.13 -8.10
CA ASN A 95 -4.44 1.82 -8.40
C ASN A 95 -3.45 1.02 -9.25
N VAL A 96 -2.76 0.05 -8.63
CA VAL A 96 -1.84 -0.86 -9.32
C VAL A 96 -2.59 -2.16 -9.64
N GLN A 97 -2.83 -2.39 -10.93
CA GLN A 97 -3.52 -3.57 -11.43
C GLN A 97 -2.53 -4.74 -11.54
N LEU A 98 -2.73 -5.77 -10.74
CA LEU A 98 -1.91 -6.98 -10.69
C LEU A 98 -2.45 -8.13 -11.54
N GLY A 99 -3.71 -8.03 -11.96
CA GLY A 99 -4.40 -9.02 -12.77
C GLY A 99 -5.78 -8.55 -13.20
N ILE A 100 -6.55 -9.43 -13.83
CA ILE A 100 -7.89 -9.08 -14.34
C ILE A 100 -8.88 -8.75 -13.22
N ASN A 101 -8.71 -9.38 -12.06
CA ASN A 101 -9.57 -9.27 -10.88
C ASN A 101 -8.74 -9.05 -9.60
N ARG A 102 -7.55 -8.44 -9.75
CA ARG A 102 -6.63 -8.12 -8.66
C ARG A 102 -6.06 -6.73 -8.84
N TRP A 103 -6.15 -5.89 -7.81
CA TRP A 103 -5.46 -4.61 -7.71
C TRP A 103 -5.23 -4.22 -6.26
N ILE A 104 -4.23 -3.38 -6.06
CA ILE A 104 -3.88 -2.80 -4.75
C ILE A 104 -3.81 -1.27 -4.84
N GLN A 105 -3.94 -0.61 -3.70
CA GLN A 105 -3.69 0.82 -3.51
C GLN A 105 -2.53 1.00 -2.51
N PRO A 106 -1.27 0.79 -2.94
CA PRO A 106 -0.12 0.90 -2.06
C PRO A 106 0.05 2.32 -1.53
N ASP A 107 0.74 2.47 -0.41
CA ASP A 107 0.99 3.78 0.19
C ASP A 107 1.91 4.63 -0.69
N PHE A 108 2.81 3.98 -1.44
CA PHE A 108 3.63 4.60 -2.48
C PHE A 108 4.04 3.59 -3.55
N ALA A 109 4.34 4.10 -4.73
CA ALA A 109 4.87 3.29 -5.82
C ALA A 109 5.90 4.07 -6.64
N VAL A 110 6.86 3.36 -7.20
CA VAL A 110 7.80 3.89 -8.20
C VAL A 110 7.49 3.25 -9.54
N LEU A 111 7.19 4.08 -10.53
CA LEU A 111 6.92 3.63 -11.89
C LEU A 111 8.16 3.84 -12.77
N ASN A 112 8.38 2.90 -13.69
CA ASN A 112 9.45 2.97 -14.69
C ASN A 112 9.18 4.02 -15.79
N GLU A 113 7.97 4.62 -15.81
CA GLU A 113 7.57 5.70 -16.71
C GLU A 113 6.45 6.55 -16.08
N PRO A 114 6.20 7.78 -16.56
CA PRO A 114 5.12 8.61 -16.03
C PRO A 114 3.73 8.01 -16.25
N ALA A 115 2.86 8.09 -15.23
CA ALA A 115 1.48 7.60 -15.28
C ALA A 115 0.59 8.34 -16.31
N ARG A 116 0.87 9.61 -16.57
CA ARG A 116 0.19 10.45 -17.59
C ARG A 116 -1.34 10.44 -17.48
N GLY A 117 -1.85 10.57 -16.23
CA GLY A 117 -3.28 10.65 -15.97
C GLY A 117 -4.04 9.32 -16.02
N ARG A 118 -3.35 8.17 -16.08
CA ARG A 118 -4.01 6.86 -15.99
C ARG A 118 -4.55 6.64 -14.57
N ILE A 119 -5.75 6.11 -14.47
CA ILE A 119 -6.38 5.70 -13.22
C ILE A 119 -5.83 4.33 -12.80
N TRP A 120 -5.70 3.41 -13.73
CA TRP A 120 -5.19 2.06 -13.53
C TRP A 120 -3.78 1.92 -14.10
N ILE A 121 -2.86 1.53 -13.26
CA ILE A 121 -1.46 1.31 -13.61
C ILE A 121 -1.23 -0.20 -13.71
N PRO A 122 -0.89 -0.74 -14.89
CA PRO A 122 -0.48 -2.14 -15.00
C PRO A 122 0.71 -2.44 -14.09
N GLY A 123 0.71 -3.58 -13.38
CA GLY A 123 1.81 -4.00 -12.51
C GLY A 123 3.16 -4.00 -13.21
N THR A 124 3.21 -4.33 -14.50
CA THR A 124 4.43 -4.29 -15.34
C THR A 124 5.08 -2.90 -15.46
N ARG A 125 4.39 -1.84 -15.06
CA ARG A 125 4.92 -0.47 -15.00
C ARG A 125 5.39 -0.06 -13.62
N ALA A 126 5.08 -0.84 -12.60
CA ALA A 126 5.58 -0.62 -11.25
C ALA A 126 6.95 -1.28 -11.10
N LEU A 127 7.98 -0.47 -10.86
CA LEU A 127 9.31 -0.93 -10.52
C LEU A 127 9.37 -1.34 -9.04
N LEU A 128 8.72 -0.56 -8.19
CA LEU A 128 8.66 -0.75 -6.75
C LEU A 128 7.27 -0.41 -6.23
N VAL A 129 6.77 -1.23 -5.32
CA VAL A 129 5.56 -0.97 -4.51
C VAL A 129 5.97 -0.91 -3.05
N GLY A 130 5.40 0.04 -2.31
CA GLY A 130 5.69 0.21 -0.88
C GLY A 130 4.46 0.31 -0.01
N GLU A 131 4.53 -0.36 1.15
CA GLU A 131 3.49 -0.39 2.17
C GLU A 131 4.03 0.00 3.54
N CYS A 132 3.31 0.88 4.21
CA CYS A 132 3.53 1.22 5.61
C CYS A 132 2.68 0.30 6.48
N VAL A 133 3.30 -0.70 7.07
CA VAL A 133 2.60 -1.77 7.81
C VAL A 133 1.93 -1.23 9.06
N SER A 134 0.63 -1.36 9.15
CA SER A 134 -0.17 -1.04 10.35
C SER A 134 -0.45 -2.30 11.20
N PRO A 135 -0.85 -2.16 12.46
CA PRO A 135 -1.26 -3.31 13.27
C PRO A 135 -2.42 -4.13 12.66
N SER A 136 -3.31 -3.47 11.92
CA SER A 136 -4.48 -4.09 11.27
C SER A 136 -4.17 -4.73 9.92
N SER A 137 -3.11 -4.29 9.22
CA SER A 137 -2.75 -4.75 7.87
C SER A 137 -1.59 -5.75 7.83
N ARG A 138 -1.08 -6.17 9.00
CA ARG A 138 0.15 -6.99 9.11
C ARG A 138 0.20 -8.21 8.23
N VAL A 139 -0.89 -8.97 8.12
CA VAL A 139 -0.93 -10.19 7.27
C VAL A 139 -0.92 -9.78 5.81
N ALA A 140 -1.82 -8.88 5.43
CA ALA A 140 -1.92 -8.41 4.04
C ALA A 140 -0.59 -7.80 3.54
N ASP A 141 0.02 -6.86 4.31
CA ASP A 141 1.21 -6.14 3.86
C ASP A 141 2.50 -6.97 3.96
N ARG A 142 2.52 -8.03 4.77
CA ARG A 142 3.71 -8.88 4.93
C ARG A 142 3.67 -10.18 4.13
N ILE A 143 2.48 -10.65 3.74
CA ILE A 143 2.30 -11.95 3.10
C ILE A 143 1.51 -11.81 1.81
N ASP A 144 0.26 -11.33 1.87
CA ASP A 144 -0.66 -11.40 0.72
C ASP A 144 -0.26 -10.45 -0.41
N LYS A 145 -0.01 -9.16 -0.10
CA LYS A 145 0.38 -8.17 -1.11
C LYS A 145 1.74 -8.46 -1.74
N PRO A 146 2.81 -8.82 -0.95
CA PRO A 146 4.06 -9.26 -1.56
C PRO A 146 3.87 -10.45 -2.51
N ALA A 147 3.11 -11.46 -2.12
CA ALA A 147 2.85 -12.62 -3.00
C ALA A 147 2.14 -12.20 -4.31
N MET A 148 1.09 -11.38 -4.22
CA MET A 148 0.39 -10.85 -5.40
C MET A 148 1.30 -9.99 -6.29
N CYS A 149 2.17 -9.18 -5.70
CA CYS A 149 3.13 -8.36 -6.44
C CYS A 149 4.20 -9.21 -7.13
N ALA A 150 4.68 -10.27 -6.46
CA ALA A 150 5.63 -11.22 -7.04
C ALA A 150 5.02 -11.95 -8.25
N GLU A 151 3.79 -12.46 -8.12
CA GLU A 151 3.04 -13.08 -9.23
C GLU A 151 2.84 -12.12 -10.42
N ALA A 152 2.66 -10.82 -10.15
CA ALA A 152 2.55 -9.77 -11.17
C ALA A 152 3.91 -9.34 -11.77
N GLY A 153 5.03 -9.88 -11.26
CA GLY A 153 6.37 -9.59 -11.75
C GLY A 153 6.92 -8.21 -11.34
N ILE A 154 6.43 -7.62 -10.24
CA ILE A 154 6.96 -6.36 -9.71
C ILE A 154 8.33 -6.65 -9.09
N GLU A 155 9.38 -5.98 -9.56
CA GLU A 155 10.76 -6.33 -9.19
C GLU A 155 11.08 -6.05 -7.72
N TYR A 156 10.56 -4.94 -7.16
CA TYR A 156 10.84 -4.56 -5.77
C TYR A 156 9.57 -4.36 -4.96
N PHE A 157 9.61 -4.83 -3.72
CA PHE A 157 8.57 -4.55 -2.71
C PHE A 157 9.22 -3.98 -1.45
N MET A 158 8.71 -2.86 -0.93
CA MET A 158 9.24 -2.22 0.26
C MET A 158 8.23 -2.23 1.39
N ARG A 159 8.67 -2.68 2.56
CA ARG A 159 7.90 -2.56 3.79
C ARG A 159 8.52 -1.51 4.69
N VAL A 160 7.67 -0.65 5.21
CA VAL A 160 8.02 0.38 6.18
C VAL A 160 7.23 0.12 7.46
N GLU A 161 7.88 0.03 8.59
CA GLU A 161 7.25 -0.17 9.88
C GLU A 161 7.67 0.95 10.83
N VAL A 162 6.70 1.72 11.33
CA VAL A 162 6.95 2.80 12.28
C VAL A 162 6.12 2.66 13.54
N SER A 163 6.69 3.04 14.66
CA SER A 163 6.00 3.07 15.96
C SER A 163 6.59 4.15 16.85
N TYR A 164 5.87 5.25 17.01
CA TYR A 164 6.27 6.35 17.90
C TYR A 164 6.36 5.91 19.36
N THR A 165 5.43 5.08 19.83
CA THR A 165 5.44 4.60 21.23
C THR A 165 6.67 3.75 21.55
N LYS A 166 7.30 3.17 20.54
CA LYS A 166 8.52 2.35 20.69
C LYS A 166 9.76 3.05 20.17
N ASN A 167 9.65 4.27 19.66
CA ASN A 167 10.70 4.96 18.92
C ASN A 167 11.37 4.03 17.90
N HIS A 168 10.54 3.37 17.07
CA HIS A 168 10.96 2.32 16.16
C HIS A 168 10.61 2.71 14.73
N ALA A 169 11.58 2.59 13.84
CA ALA A 169 11.38 2.57 12.39
C ALA A 169 12.22 1.45 11.78
N GLU A 170 11.63 0.70 10.87
CA GLU A 170 12.29 -0.38 10.15
C GLU A 170 11.90 -0.30 8.67
N ILE A 171 12.88 -0.49 7.80
CA ILE A 171 12.66 -0.67 6.37
C ILE A 171 13.19 -2.04 5.96
N THR A 172 12.40 -2.76 5.18
CA THR A 172 12.82 -3.96 4.48
C THR A 172 12.52 -3.78 3.00
N LEU A 173 13.57 -3.67 2.18
CA LEU A 173 13.49 -3.72 0.73
C LEU A 173 13.63 -5.17 0.28
N LEU A 174 12.66 -5.67 -0.43
CA LEU A 174 12.62 -6.99 -1.01
C LEU A 174 12.85 -6.89 -2.52
N ARG A 175 13.53 -7.88 -3.10
CA ARG A 175 13.72 -8.04 -4.54
C ARG A 175 13.18 -9.39 -4.99
N LEU A 176 12.52 -9.40 -6.13
CA LEU A 176 12.02 -10.63 -6.75
C LEU A 176 13.17 -11.50 -7.20
N GLY A 177 13.27 -12.71 -6.65
CA GLY A 177 14.27 -13.69 -6.98
C GLY A 177 13.89 -14.54 -8.21
N ASP A 178 14.83 -15.32 -8.70
CA ASP A 178 14.65 -16.16 -9.90
C ASP A 178 13.56 -17.23 -9.75
N HIS A 179 13.21 -17.59 -8.52
CA HIS A 179 12.15 -18.57 -8.21
C HIS A 179 10.76 -17.96 -8.09
N GLY A 180 10.62 -16.64 -8.28
CA GLY A 180 9.34 -15.95 -8.21
C GLY A 180 8.90 -15.51 -6.81
N ASP A 181 9.75 -15.70 -5.81
CA ASP A 181 9.54 -15.23 -4.45
C ASP A 181 10.42 -14.02 -4.14
N TYR A 182 9.97 -13.16 -3.22
CA TYR A 182 10.78 -12.05 -2.75
C TYR A 182 11.83 -12.48 -1.74
N GLU A 183 13.06 -11.98 -1.95
CA GLU A 183 14.18 -12.12 -1.02
C GLU A 183 14.54 -10.76 -0.42
N VAL A 184 15.08 -10.76 0.81
CA VAL A 184 15.55 -9.52 1.44
C VAL A 184 16.76 -8.99 0.69
N HIS A 185 16.61 -7.83 0.06
CA HIS A 185 17.68 -7.15 -0.66
C HIS A 185 18.45 -6.17 0.24
N ALA A 186 17.73 -5.37 1.03
CA ALA A 186 18.30 -4.47 2.03
C ALA A 186 17.36 -4.32 3.23
N LYS A 187 17.94 -4.10 4.41
CA LYS A 187 17.18 -3.88 5.64
C LYS A 187 17.95 -2.96 6.58
N ALA A 188 17.25 -2.04 7.24
CA ALA A 188 17.80 -1.19 8.28
C ALA A 188 16.77 -0.85 9.35
N LEU A 189 17.24 -0.59 10.57
CA LEU A 189 16.48 -0.08 11.70
C LEU A 189 16.84 1.38 11.97
N ALA A 190 16.00 2.10 12.71
CA ALA A 190 16.31 3.42 13.21
C ALA A 190 17.65 3.41 13.99
N GLY A 191 18.57 4.31 13.65
CA GLY A 191 19.93 4.38 14.12
C GLY A 191 20.97 3.66 13.25
N ASP A 192 20.53 2.84 12.28
CA ASP A 192 21.36 2.27 11.23
C ASP A 192 21.20 3.05 9.93
N THR A 193 22.06 2.81 8.95
CA THR A 193 21.93 3.38 7.61
C THR A 193 21.35 2.35 6.65
N LEU A 194 20.19 2.62 6.04
CA LEU A 194 19.77 1.89 4.84
C LEU A 194 20.66 2.34 3.69
N GLU A 195 21.37 1.41 3.07
CA GLU A 195 22.17 1.68 1.88
C GLU A 195 21.89 0.62 0.81
N THR A 196 21.49 1.06 -0.37
CA THR A 196 21.30 0.24 -1.55
C THR A 196 21.66 1.01 -2.82
N ARG A 197 22.04 0.30 -3.89
CA ARG A 197 22.24 0.86 -5.22
C ARG A 197 21.07 0.54 -6.15
N GLU A 198 20.28 -0.44 -5.82
CA GLU A 198 19.14 -0.91 -6.61
C GLU A 198 17.83 -0.78 -5.83
N PRO A 199 16.71 -0.43 -6.49
CA PRO A 199 16.55 -0.10 -7.92
C PRO A 199 17.15 1.27 -8.32
N PHE A 200 17.52 2.09 -7.35
CA PHE A 200 18.23 3.36 -7.45
C PHE A 200 18.97 3.62 -6.14
N PRO A 201 20.01 4.47 -6.15
CA PRO A 201 20.77 4.74 -4.93
C PRO A 201 19.90 5.35 -3.83
N LEU A 202 19.84 4.67 -2.69
CA LEU A 202 19.21 5.19 -1.46
C LEU A 202 20.21 5.08 -0.31
N ARG A 203 20.33 6.16 0.46
CA ARG A 203 21.13 6.18 1.67
C ARG A 203 20.53 7.14 2.68
N PHE A 204 19.96 6.60 3.77
CA PHE A 204 19.37 7.37 4.87
C PHE A 204 19.21 6.51 6.12
N ASP A 205 18.97 7.14 7.27
CA ASP A 205 18.61 6.46 8.51
C ASP A 205 17.08 6.33 8.60
N PRO A 206 16.50 5.13 8.82
CA PRO A 206 15.06 4.98 9.04
C PRO A 206 14.48 5.86 10.15
N ALA A 207 15.30 6.35 11.10
CA ALA A 207 14.85 7.35 12.08
C ALA A 207 14.26 8.61 11.43
N GLU A 208 14.66 8.95 10.19
CA GLU A 208 14.09 10.08 9.43
C GLU A 208 12.61 9.91 9.07
N LEU A 209 12.04 8.72 9.26
CA LEU A 209 10.62 8.42 9.04
C LEU A 209 9.75 8.74 10.27
N LEU A 210 10.37 9.06 11.39
CA LEU A 210 9.69 9.50 12.60
C LEU A 210 9.63 11.03 12.63
N GLU A 211 8.50 11.57 13.14
CA GLU A 211 8.42 13.00 13.46
C GLU A 211 9.25 13.27 14.74
N ASP A 212 10.00 14.36 14.76
CA ASP A 212 10.77 14.83 15.92
C ASP A 212 9.86 15.32 17.07
#